data_1376a9033a395e89353211680b937964
#
_entry.id   1376a9033a395e89353211680b937964
#
_cell.length_a   1.000
_cell.length_b   1.000
_cell.length_c   1.000
_cell.angle_alpha   90.00
_cell.angle_beta   90.00
_cell.angle_gamma   90.00
#
_symmetry.space_group_name_H-M   'P 1'
#
loop_
_entity.id
_entity.type
_entity.pdbx_description
1 polymer ?
#
loop_
_entity_poly.entity_id
_entity_poly.type
_entity_poly.pdbx_seq_one_letter_code
_entity_poly.pdbx_strand_id
1 'polypeptide(L)'
;MPIQTNEADMLLRQIRDGVRLIVAALADPLRKRLDEDFLTSTTRKKMYREFDGSQPYDVIAKKVGVTAEGVRQLAVALEGVGFVTLEKVDTKTCPRKLL
;
A
#
# COMPACT_ATOMS: atom_id res chain seq x y z
N MET A 1 10.32 39.66 -11.29
CA MET A 1 9.43 39.87 -12.43
C MET A 1 8.24 38.93 -12.34
N PRO A 2 7.00 39.45 -12.45
CA PRO A 2 5.79 38.60 -12.29
C PRO A 2 5.69 37.47 -13.32
N ILE A 3 6.14 37.72 -14.55
CA ILE A 3 6.07 36.73 -15.65
C ILE A 3 6.93 35.51 -15.34
N GLN A 4 8.14 35.70 -14.80
CA GLN A 4 9.02 34.60 -14.44
C GLN A 4 8.45 33.73 -13.30
N THR A 5 7.81 34.34 -12.31
CA THR A 5 7.14 33.66 -11.22
C THR A 5 5.99 32.79 -11.74
N ASN A 6 5.17 33.32 -12.66
CA ASN A 6 4.06 32.61 -13.27
C ASN A 6 4.55 31.40 -14.10
N GLU A 7 5.64 31.56 -14.84
CA GLU A 7 6.23 30.48 -15.62
C GLU A 7 6.76 29.35 -14.72
N ALA A 8 7.42 29.70 -13.60
CA ALA A 8 7.90 28.73 -12.64
C ALA A 8 6.74 27.94 -12.01
N ASP A 9 5.65 28.61 -11.64
CA ASP A 9 4.46 27.98 -11.09
C ASP A 9 3.81 27.02 -12.11
N MET A 10 3.71 27.42 -13.39
CA MET A 10 3.19 26.58 -14.46
C MET A 10 4.03 25.32 -14.66
N LEU A 11 5.36 25.46 -14.68
CA LEU A 11 6.28 24.32 -14.83
C LEU A 11 6.16 23.35 -13.66
N LEU A 12 6.08 23.83 -12.43
CA LEU A 12 5.90 22.99 -11.24
C LEU A 12 4.57 22.23 -11.28
N ARG A 13 3.50 22.85 -11.74
CA ARG A 13 2.20 22.21 -11.91
C ARG A 13 2.25 21.13 -12.98
N GLN A 14 2.90 21.39 -14.11
CA GLN A 14 3.06 20.41 -15.18
C GLN A 14 3.85 19.17 -14.73
N ILE A 15 4.93 19.35 -13.98
CA ILE A 15 5.72 18.26 -13.42
C ILE A 15 4.87 17.43 -12.45
N ARG A 16 4.14 18.08 -11.55
CA ARG A 16 3.27 17.41 -10.59
C ARG A 16 2.17 16.60 -11.27
N ASP A 17 1.52 17.17 -12.28
CA ASP A 17 0.45 16.50 -13.02
C ASP A 17 0.99 15.33 -13.84
N GLY A 18 2.18 15.45 -14.43
CA GLY A 18 2.86 14.37 -15.13
C GLY A 18 3.20 13.20 -14.20
N VAL A 19 3.69 13.46 -12.99
CA VAL A 19 3.96 12.43 -11.97
C VAL A 19 2.67 11.72 -11.57
N ARG A 20 1.57 12.43 -11.37
CA ARG A 20 0.26 11.83 -11.06
C ARG A 20 -0.24 10.92 -12.16
N LEU A 21 -0.08 11.29 -13.42
CA LEU A 21 -0.45 10.47 -14.57
C LEU A 21 0.39 9.20 -14.64
N ILE A 22 1.68 9.27 -14.38
CA ILE A 22 2.57 8.09 -14.35
C ILE A 22 2.14 7.14 -13.23
N VAL A 23 1.88 7.64 -12.02
CA VAL A 23 1.42 6.82 -10.90
C VAL A 23 0.09 6.16 -11.22
N ALA A 24 -0.87 6.89 -11.78
CA ALA A 24 -2.17 6.35 -12.16
C ALA A 24 -2.04 5.26 -13.24
N ALA A 25 -1.17 5.45 -14.23
CA ALA A 25 -0.92 4.47 -15.28
C ALA A 25 -0.30 3.17 -14.77
N LEU A 26 0.51 3.23 -13.71
CA LEU A 26 1.15 2.05 -13.09
C LEU A 26 0.26 1.36 -12.06
N ALA A 27 -0.73 2.05 -11.48
CA ALA A 27 -1.56 1.52 -10.41
C ALA A 27 -2.37 0.29 -10.85
N ASP A 28 -2.98 0.31 -12.04
CA ASP A 28 -3.81 -0.80 -12.54
C ASP A 28 -3.01 -2.09 -12.77
N PRO A 29 -1.86 -2.08 -13.46
CA PRO A 29 -1.04 -3.28 -13.60
C PRO A 29 -0.52 -3.83 -12.28
N LEU A 30 -0.13 -2.97 -11.34
CA LEU A 30 0.32 -3.39 -10.01
C LEU A 30 -0.82 -3.99 -9.19
N ARG A 31 -2.00 -3.41 -9.24
CA ARG A 31 -3.17 -3.92 -8.55
C ARG A 31 -3.60 -5.28 -9.11
N LYS A 32 -3.55 -5.46 -10.42
CA LYS A 32 -3.82 -6.74 -11.07
C LYS A 32 -2.84 -7.81 -10.59
N ARG A 33 -1.55 -7.50 -10.53
CA ARG A 33 -0.53 -8.40 -10.01
C ARG A 33 -0.78 -8.76 -8.55
N LEU A 34 -1.15 -7.78 -7.72
CA LEU A 34 -1.51 -8.00 -6.33
C LEU A 34 -2.66 -9.00 -6.21
N ASP A 35 -3.74 -8.79 -6.97
CA ASP A 35 -4.92 -9.65 -6.93
C ASP A 35 -4.63 -11.07 -7.44
N GLU A 36 -3.90 -11.21 -8.55
CA GLU A 36 -3.64 -12.49 -9.20
C GLU A 36 -2.58 -13.32 -8.47
N ASP A 37 -1.51 -12.69 -7.98
CA ASP A 37 -0.35 -13.39 -7.41
C ASP A 37 -0.43 -13.57 -5.90
N PHE A 38 -1.10 -12.64 -5.19
CA PHE A 38 -1.09 -12.62 -3.72
C PHE A 38 -2.46 -12.73 -3.09
N LEU A 39 -3.46 -12.01 -3.59
CA LEU A 39 -4.80 -11.98 -3.01
C LEU A 39 -5.71 -13.01 -3.71
N THR A 40 -5.28 -14.25 -3.73
CA THR A 40 -5.94 -15.34 -4.47
C THR A 40 -7.18 -15.90 -3.77
N SER A 41 -7.42 -15.56 -2.51
CA SER A 41 -8.58 -16.03 -1.75
C SER A 41 -9.32 -14.86 -1.11
N THR A 42 -10.60 -15.09 -0.80
CA THR A 42 -11.43 -14.10 -0.07
C THR A 42 -10.81 -13.76 1.29
N THR A 43 -10.23 -14.74 1.97
CA THR A 43 -9.55 -14.57 3.26
C THR A 43 -8.35 -13.63 3.14
N ARG A 44 -7.52 -13.81 2.12
CA ARG A 44 -6.36 -12.93 1.88
C ARG A 44 -6.80 -11.50 1.54
N LYS A 45 -7.86 -11.32 0.77
CA LYS A 45 -8.44 -10.01 0.49
C LYS A 45 -8.93 -9.32 1.77
N LYS A 46 -9.58 -10.05 2.67
CA LYS A 46 -10.01 -9.53 3.97
C LYS A 46 -8.82 -9.12 4.84
N MET A 47 -7.76 -9.93 4.89
CA MET A 47 -6.53 -9.58 5.61
C MET A 47 -5.92 -8.30 5.08
N TYR A 48 -5.80 -8.18 3.76
CA TYR A 48 -5.20 -7.01 3.12
C TYR A 48 -5.98 -5.71 3.40
N ARG A 49 -7.30 -5.77 3.47
CA ARG A 49 -8.13 -4.61 3.83
C ARG A 49 -7.80 -4.04 5.20
N GLU A 50 -7.37 -4.89 6.14
CA GLU A 50 -7.03 -4.50 7.51
C GLU A 50 -5.60 -3.94 7.65
N PHE A 51 -4.81 -3.92 6.58
CA PHE A 51 -3.44 -3.42 6.60
C PHE A 51 -3.41 -1.89 6.52
N ASP A 52 -3.66 -1.23 7.65
CA ASP A 52 -3.75 0.23 7.75
C ASP A 52 -2.58 0.87 8.52
N GLY A 53 -1.62 0.08 8.97
CA GLY A 53 -0.47 0.55 9.72
C GLY A 53 -0.72 0.75 11.22
N SER A 54 -1.92 0.47 11.72
CA SER A 54 -2.28 0.65 13.13
C SER A 54 -2.64 -0.64 13.85
N GLN A 55 -2.81 -1.75 13.13
CA GLN A 55 -3.25 -3.03 13.68
C GLN A 55 -2.13 -4.06 13.64
N PRO A 56 -1.74 -4.65 14.80
CA PRO A 56 -0.82 -5.78 14.86
C PRO A 56 -1.41 -7.04 14.22
N TYR A 57 -0.57 -8.02 13.94
CA TYR A 57 -0.99 -9.28 13.31
C TYR A 57 -2.06 -10.02 14.09
N ASP A 58 -1.96 -10.06 15.40
CA ASP A 58 -2.92 -10.74 16.27
C ASP A 58 -4.31 -10.09 16.23
N VAL A 59 -4.38 -8.77 16.15
CA VAL A 59 -5.64 -8.03 16.03
C VAL A 59 -6.30 -8.30 14.69
N ILE A 60 -5.54 -8.24 13.60
CA ILE A 60 -6.04 -8.55 12.25
C ILE A 60 -6.52 -10.00 12.19
N ALA A 61 -5.75 -10.93 12.75
CA ALA A 61 -6.10 -12.34 12.78
C ALA A 61 -7.46 -12.59 13.44
N LYS A 62 -7.74 -11.94 14.56
CA LYS A 62 -9.03 -12.05 15.25
C LYS A 62 -10.18 -11.49 14.41
N LYS A 63 -9.98 -10.36 13.75
CA LYS A 63 -11.01 -9.74 12.90
C LYS A 63 -11.38 -10.60 11.69
N VAL A 64 -10.39 -11.24 11.09
CA VAL A 64 -10.57 -12.02 9.87
C VAL A 64 -10.90 -13.48 10.17
N GLY A 65 -10.54 -13.99 11.35
CA GLY A 65 -10.76 -15.39 11.72
C GLY A 65 -9.65 -16.32 11.24
N VAL A 66 -8.41 -15.85 11.29
CA VAL A 66 -7.22 -16.60 10.88
C VAL A 66 -6.18 -16.59 12.00
N THR A 67 -5.02 -17.22 11.78
CA THR A 67 -3.91 -17.19 12.72
C THR A 67 -3.06 -15.92 12.51
N ALA A 68 -2.42 -15.45 13.59
CA ALA A 68 -1.47 -14.32 13.49
C ALA A 68 -0.30 -14.64 12.54
N GLU A 69 0.16 -15.90 12.52
CA GLU A 69 1.20 -16.35 11.60
C GLU A 69 0.76 -16.26 10.14
N GLY A 70 -0.49 -16.60 9.83
CA GLY A 70 -1.04 -16.44 8.49
C GLY A 70 -1.05 -14.99 8.03
N VAL A 71 -1.40 -14.07 8.92
CA VAL A 71 -1.35 -12.63 8.63
C VAL A 71 0.10 -12.18 8.40
N ARG A 72 1.02 -12.61 9.25
CA ARG A 72 2.44 -12.28 9.12
C ARG A 72 3.03 -12.76 7.80
N GLN A 73 2.73 -14.00 7.41
CA GLN A 73 3.23 -14.57 6.16
C GLN A 73 2.78 -13.75 4.95
N LEU A 74 1.51 -13.36 4.89
CA LEU A 74 1.01 -12.51 3.81
C LEU A 74 1.67 -11.13 3.82
N ALA A 75 1.78 -10.51 5.00
CA ALA A 75 2.38 -9.19 5.14
C ALA A 75 3.86 -9.18 4.73
N VAL A 76 4.62 -10.18 5.13
CA VAL A 76 6.05 -10.32 4.76
C VAL A 76 6.21 -10.57 3.27
N ALA A 77 5.38 -11.42 2.67
CA ALA A 77 5.41 -11.67 1.23
C ALA A 77 5.10 -10.40 0.43
N LEU A 78 4.11 -9.62 0.84
CA LEU A 78 3.74 -8.36 0.19
C LEU A 78 4.79 -7.26 0.42
N GLU A 79 5.41 -7.24 1.57
CA GLU A 79 6.52 -6.30 1.87
C GLU A 79 7.72 -6.57 0.96
N GLY A 80 8.05 -7.83 0.73
CA GLY A 80 9.15 -8.23 -0.15
C GLY A 80 8.99 -7.77 -1.60
N VAL A 81 7.77 -7.56 -2.08
CA VAL A 81 7.48 -7.06 -3.44
C VAL A 81 7.04 -5.59 -3.47
N GLY A 82 7.04 -4.91 -2.33
CA GLY A 82 6.77 -3.47 -2.25
C GLY A 82 5.30 -3.07 -2.17
N PHE A 83 4.37 -4.00 -1.92
CA PHE A 83 2.95 -3.67 -1.78
C PHE A 83 2.54 -3.29 -0.35
N VAL A 84 3.37 -3.62 0.62
CA VAL A 84 3.12 -3.38 2.05
C VAL A 84 4.40 -2.86 2.69
N THR A 85 4.28 -1.95 3.63
CA THR A 85 5.35 -1.56 4.55
C THR A 85 5.01 -2.07 5.95
N LEU A 86 6.03 -2.46 6.70
CA LEU A 86 5.88 -2.93 8.08
C LEU A 86 6.30 -1.79 9.03
N GLU A 87 5.33 -1.27 9.77
CA GLU A 87 5.54 -0.18 10.72
C GLU A 87 5.49 -0.72 12.14
N LYS A 88 6.32 -0.16 13.02
CA LYS A 88 6.25 -0.49 14.45
C LYS A 88 5.44 0.55 15.19
N VAL A 89 4.41 0.09 15.90
CA VAL A 89 3.60 0.89 16.80
C VAL A 89 3.75 0.27 18.19
N ASP A 90 4.30 1.04 19.12
CA ASP A 90 4.78 0.57 20.42
C ASP A 90 5.84 -0.53 20.25
N THR A 91 5.62 -1.76 20.54
CA THR A 91 6.57 -2.86 20.32
C THR A 91 6.09 -3.84 19.26
N LYS A 92 4.94 -3.56 18.63
CA LYS A 92 4.29 -4.49 17.70
C LYS A 92 4.44 -4.02 16.26
N THR A 93 4.60 -4.98 15.37
CA THR A 93 4.66 -4.72 13.93
C THR A 93 3.26 -4.65 13.36
N CYS A 94 2.97 -3.55 12.66
CA CYS A 94 1.69 -3.29 12.02
C CYS A 94 1.87 -3.12 10.52
N PRO A 95 1.30 -3.99 9.70
CA PRO A 95 1.42 -3.86 8.24
C PRO A 95 0.55 -2.72 7.72
N ARG A 96 1.07 -1.99 6.74
CA ARG A 96 0.37 -0.91 6.05
C ARG A 96 0.42 -1.13 4.55
N LYS A 97 -0.74 -1.15 3.92
CA LYS A 97 -0.82 -1.28 2.45
C LYS A 97 -0.37 0.01 1.77
N LEU A 98 0.36 -0.15 0.68
CA LEU A 98 0.86 0.95 -0.15
C LEU A 98 0.05 1.11 -1.43
N LEU A 99 -0.77 0.15 -1.76
CA LEU A 99 -1.54 0.15 -2.99
C LEU A 99 -3.06 0.03 -2.74
#